data_b50ca2d7b78621d38fc3717956e1ca89
#
_entry.id   b50ca2d7b78621d38fc3717956e1ca89
#
_cell.length_a   1.000
_cell.length_b   1.000
_cell.length_c   1.000
_cell.angle_alpha   90.00
_cell.angle_beta   90.00
_cell.angle_gamma   90.00
#
_symmetry.space_group_name_H-M   'P 1'
#
loop_
_entity.id
_entity.type
_entity.pdbx_description
1 polymer ?
#
loop_
_entity_poly.entity_id
_entity_poly.type
_entity_poly.pdbx_seq_one_letter_code
_entity_poly.pdbx_strand_id
1 'polypeptide(L)'
;KRTTTFMSSGMTLVESSPGRDVKDVKWRRTSPHEAPPTTGILSLYNRGDRRRWYWPCPHCGEYFQPCGDVVAGFRDIADPVLASEAAYIQCPSCSGRIMPEQKRELNGRGVWLRDGESINADGSRYGDPRRSRIASFWMEGPAAAYQTLSQLVYKLLAAEQEYETTGSEETLKTVINTDWGLPYLPRASMEQRKSELLEQRAEPVPSRSVPDGVNFLVATVDVQAGRHRRFVVQVTGYGSRGERWIIDRYNITQSLRGDSDGESQRI
;
A
#
# COMPACT_ATOMS: atom_id res chain seq x y z
N LYS A 1 26.77 -8.68 -7.21
CA LYS A 1 28.17 -8.51 -7.69
C LYS A 1 28.66 -9.67 -8.57
N ARG A 2 28.17 -10.92 -8.38
CA ARG A 2 28.62 -12.06 -9.22
C ARG A 2 28.09 -12.04 -10.65
N THR A 3 26.90 -11.49 -10.89
CA THR A 3 26.30 -11.39 -12.23
C THR A 3 27.04 -10.42 -13.16
N THR A 4 27.74 -9.43 -12.62
CA THR A 4 28.55 -8.48 -13.42
C THR A 4 29.76 -9.12 -14.10
N THR A 5 30.19 -10.29 -13.60
CA THR A 5 31.29 -11.05 -14.20
C THR A 5 30.93 -11.65 -15.57
N PHE A 6 29.62 -11.86 -15.81
CA PHE A 6 29.12 -12.46 -17.06
C PHE A 6 28.73 -11.43 -18.12
N MET A 7 29.03 -10.15 -17.88
CA MET A 7 28.75 -9.04 -18.82
C MET A 7 27.29 -9.05 -19.34
N SER A 8 27.12 -9.15 -20.68
CA SER A 8 25.81 -9.17 -21.34
C SER A 8 24.99 -10.44 -21.11
N SER A 9 25.63 -11.52 -20.64
CA SER A 9 24.97 -12.80 -20.35
C SER A 9 24.47 -12.91 -18.90
N GLY A 10 24.84 -11.95 -18.05
CA GLY A 10 24.39 -11.91 -16.66
C GLY A 10 22.97 -11.34 -16.54
N MET A 11 22.08 -12.11 -15.89
CA MET A 11 20.71 -11.68 -15.58
C MET A 11 20.44 -11.76 -14.09
N THR A 12 19.71 -10.78 -13.56
CA THR A 12 19.20 -10.79 -12.18
C THR A 12 17.68 -10.70 -12.22
N LEU A 13 16.99 -11.72 -11.70
CA LEU A 13 15.55 -11.73 -11.49
C LEU A 13 15.27 -11.38 -10.04
N VAL A 14 14.31 -10.48 -9.81
CA VAL A 14 13.80 -10.13 -8.49
C VAL A 14 12.28 -10.16 -8.56
N GLU A 15 11.65 -10.96 -7.70
CA GLU A 15 10.20 -11.04 -7.58
C GLU A 15 9.77 -10.92 -6.11
N SER A 16 8.63 -10.31 -5.87
CA SER A 16 8.00 -10.19 -4.56
C SER A 16 6.61 -9.61 -4.71
N SER A 17 5.74 -9.89 -3.74
CA SER A 17 4.52 -9.10 -3.52
C SER A 17 4.88 -7.68 -3.05
N PRO A 18 4.05 -6.66 -3.29
CA PRO A 18 4.29 -5.27 -2.89
C PRO A 18 4.03 -5.04 -1.39
N GLY A 19 4.75 -5.76 -0.53
CA GLY A 19 4.57 -5.82 0.92
C GLY A 19 5.03 -4.59 1.71
N ARG A 20 5.29 -3.45 1.05
CA ARG A 20 5.66 -2.19 1.72
C ARG A 20 4.54 -1.19 1.63
N ASP A 21 4.18 -0.62 2.78
CA ASP A 21 3.07 0.33 2.89
C ASP A 21 3.31 1.61 2.08
N VAL A 22 2.24 2.16 1.54
CA VAL A 22 2.24 3.48 0.92
C VAL A 22 2.35 4.52 2.03
N LYS A 23 3.38 5.37 1.97
CA LYS A 23 3.64 6.40 2.98
C LYS A 23 2.98 7.73 2.66
N ASP A 24 2.88 8.06 1.39
CA ASP A 24 2.30 9.32 0.93
C ASP A 24 0.86 9.11 0.44
N VAL A 25 -0.10 9.41 1.29
CA VAL A 25 -1.54 9.34 0.99
C VAL A 25 -2.00 10.39 -0.03
N LYS A 26 -1.21 11.43 -0.25
CA LYS A 26 -1.52 12.51 -1.21
C LYS A 26 -0.96 12.23 -2.60
N TRP A 27 -0.11 11.20 -2.71
CA TRP A 27 0.47 10.84 -4.00
C TRP A 27 -0.62 10.57 -5.05
N ARG A 28 -0.37 11.04 -6.25
CA ARG A 28 -1.20 10.76 -7.43
C ARG A 28 -0.30 10.29 -8.55
N ARG A 29 -0.70 9.21 -9.21
CA ARG A 29 0.02 8.69 -10.36
C ARG A 29 0.02 9.69 -11.52
N THR A 30 1.13 9.82 -12.22
CA THR A 30 1.28 10.61 -13.44
C THR A 30 1.05 9.76 -14.69
N SER A 31 1.11 8.45 -14.56
CA SER A 31 0.85 7.45 -15.61
C SER A 31 0.04 6.28 -15.02
N PRO A 32 -0.83 5.61 -15.79
CA PRO A 32 -1.54 4.41 -15.35
C PRO A 32 -0.60 3.24 -15.01
N HIS A 33 0.68 3.31 -15.39
CA HIS A 33 1.70 2.32 -15.11
C HIS A 33 2.53 2.64 -13.86
N GLU A 34 2.45 3.85 -13.34
CA GLU A 34 3.26 4.26 -12.20
C GLU A 34 2.77 3.65 -10.89
N ALA A 35 3.70 3.08 -10.12
CA ALA A 35 3.45 2.59 -8.77
C ALA A 35 3.66 3.70 -7.74
N PRO A 36 2.93 3.70 -6.60
CA PRO A 36 3.20 4.65 -5.53
C PRO A 36 4.65 4.52 -5.01
N PRO A 37 5.26 5.63 -4.59
CA PRO A 37 6.62 5.63 -4.10
C PRO A 37 6.70 4.88 -2.77
N THR A 38 7.20 3.65 -2.83
CA THR A 38 7.48 2.81 -1.66
C THR A 38 8.91 2.33 -1.70
N THR A 39 9.35 1.60 -0.70
CA THR A 39 10.59 0.82 -0.73
C THR A 39 10.33 -0.59 -1.29
N GLY A 40 11.37 -1.35 -1.57
CA GLY A 40 11.25 -2.74 -2.01
C GLY A 40 10.92 -2.88 -3.50
N ILE A 41 10.04 -3.86 -3.83
CA ILE A 41 9.81 -4.27 -5.23
C ILE A 41 9.23 -3.16 -6.10
N LEU A 42 8.31 -2.34 -5.59
CA LEU A 42 7.73 -1.24 -6.37
C LEU A 42 8.73 -0.12 -6.66
N SER A 43 9.72 0.08 -5.80
CA SER A 43 10.85 0.97 -6.10
C SER A 43 11.69 0.46 -7.27
N LEU A 44 11.92 -0.86 -7.34
CA LEU A 44 12.59 -1.47 -8.48
C LEU A 44 11.73 -1.40 -9.74
N TYR A 45 10.44 -1.69 -9.63
CA TYR A 45 9.48 -1.57 -10.71
C TYR A 45 9.47 -0.15 -11.31
N ASN A 46 9.39 0.89 -10.49
CA ASN A 46 9.37 2.29 -10.94
C ASN A 46 10.67 2.74 -11.65
N ARG A 47 11.81 2.07 -11.39
CA ARG A 47 13.07 2.33 -12.11
C ARG A 47 13.14 1.62 -13.46
N GLY A 48 12.30 0.60 -13.68
CA GLY A 48 12.18 -0.16 -14.91
C GLY A 48 11.33 0.51 -15.98
N ASP A 49 10.98 -0.24 -17.00
CA ASP A 49 10.12 0.18 -18.11
C ASP A 49 8.61 0.08 -17.77
N ARG A 50 8.26 -0.28 -16.55
CA ARG A 50 6.92 -0.26 -15.92
C ARG A 50 5.87 -0.94 -16.78
N ARG A 51 6.05 -2.25 -17.05
CA ARG A 51 5.06 -3.00 -17.84
C ARG A 51 3.86 -3.36 -17.00
N ARG A 52 2.66 -3.15 -17.60
CA ARG A 52 1.36 -3.59 -17.07
C ARG A 52 0.74 -4.58 -18.03
N TRP A 53 -0.10 -5.48 -17.49
CA TRP A 53 -0.80 -6.50 -18.25
C TRP A 53 -2.13 -5.97 -18.76
N TYR A 54 -2.45 -6.22 -20.04
CA TYR A 54 -3.67 -5.77 -20.69
C TYR A 54 -4.40 -6.93 -21.33
N TRP A 55 -5.73 -6.92 -21.21
CA TRP A 55 -6.63 -7.82 -21.90
C TRP A 55 -7.36 -7.10 -23.03
N PRO A 56 -7.60 -7.76 -24.20
CA PRO A 56 -8.56 -7.29 -25.17
C PRO A 56 -9.98 -7.57 -24.65
N CYS A 57 -10.85 -6.56 -24.64
CA CYS A 57 -12.25 -6.76 -24.27
C CYS A 57 -12.97 -7.66 -25.29
N PRO A 58 -13.69 -8.72 -24.88
CA PRO A 58 -14.37 -9.61 -25.80
C PRO A 58 -15.58 -8.96 -26.49
N HIS A 59 -16.05 -7.80 -26.00
CA HIS A 59 -17.21 -7.09 -26.55
C HIS A 59 -16.83 -5.98 -27.53
N CYS A 60 -15.84 -5.13 -27.17
CA CYS A 60 -15.47 -3.98 -28.01
C CYS A 60 -14.06 -4.04 -28.60
N GLY A 61 -13.24 -5.02 -28.20
CA GLY A 61 -11.86 -5.16 -28.68
C GLY A 61 -10.85 -4.25 -27.97
N GLU A 62 -11.28 -3.19 -27.28
CA GLU A 62 -10.40 -2.26 -26.61
C GLU A 62 -9.60 -2.95 -25.48
N TYR A 63 -8.32 -2.61 -25.38
CA TYR A 63 -7.43 -3.18 -24.36
C TYR A 63 -7.51 -2.40 -23.06
N PHE A 64 -7.59 -3.12 -21.95
CA PHE A 64 -7.63 -2.53 -20.60
C PHE A 64 -6.83 -3.36 -19.59
N GLN A 65 -6.45 -2.75 -18.48
CA GLN A 65 -5.79 -3.45 -17.37
C GLN A 65 -6.84 -4.19 -16.54
N PRO A 66 -6.75 -5.53 -16.38
CA PRO A 66 -7.59 -6.29 -15.44
C PRO A 66 -7.11 -6.07 -14.00
N CYS A 67 -7.46 -4.93 -13.44
CA CYS A 67 -7.07 -4.48 -12.10
C CYS A 67 -8.26 -4.50 -11.13
N GLY A 68 -8.01 -4.14 -9.87
CA GLY A 68 -9.06 -4.12 -8.85
C GLY A 68 -10.21 -3.16 -9.16
N ASP A 69 -9.92 -2.05 -9.81
CA ASP A 69 -10.91 -1.00 -10.13
C ASP A 69 -11.99 -1.46 -11.13
N VAL A 70 -11.74 -2.52 -11.90
CA VAL A 70 -12.69 -3.07 -12.88
C VAL A 70 -13.46 -4.29 -12.38
N VAL A 71 -13.25 -4.72 -11.14
CA VAL A 71 -14.02 -5.79 -10.49
C VAL A 71 -15.32 -5.22 -9.96
N ALA A 72 -16.44 -5.77 -10.40
CA ALA A 72 -17.78 -5.26 -10.09
C ALA A 72 -18.74 -6.38 -9.66
N GLY A 73 -19.96 -5.99 -9.24
CA GLY A 73 -21.08 -6.90 -8.99
C GLY A 73 -21.12 -7.52 -7.60
N PHE A 74 -20.22 -7.16 -6.66
CA PHE A 74 -20.12 -7.81 -5.36
C PHE A 74 -20.37 -6.89 -4.15
N ARG A 75 -20.22 -5.58 -4.27
CA ARG A 75 -20.24 -4.64 -3.12
C ARG A 75 -21.63 -4.46 -2.48
N ASP A 76 -22.70 -4.66 -3.24
CA ASP A 76 -24.08 -4.46 -2.76
C ASP A 76 -24.71 -5.73 -2.16
N ILE A 77 -23.95 -6.82 -2.07
CA ILE A 77 -24.40 -8.12 -1.57
C ILE A 77 -23.77 -8.34 -0.19
N ALA A 78 -24.60 -8.48 0.84
CA ALA A 78 -24.14 -8.61 2.22
C ALA A 78 -23.46 -9.94 2.55
N ASP A 79 -23.91 -11.04 1.93
CA ASP A 79 -23.31 -12.35 2.13
C ASP A 79 -22.01 -12.49 1.31
N PRO A 80 -20.84 -12.75 1.94
CA PRO A 80 -19.56 -12.81 1.24
C PRO A 80 -19.46 -13.92 0.19
N VAL A 81 -20.17 -15.06 0.38
CA VAL A 81 -20.16 -16.15 -0.58
C VAL A 81 -20.94 -15.76 -1.83
N LEU A 82 -22.18 -15.30 -1.66
CA LEU A 82 -23.02 -14.84 -2.77
C LEU A 82 -22.39 -13.63 -3.48
N ALA A 83 -21.80 -12.71 -2.75
CA ALA A 83 -21.08 -11.57 -3.30
C ALA A 83 -19.90 -12.02 -4.18
N SER A 84 -19.13 -12.99 -3.71
CA SER A 84 -17.96 -13.50 -4.45
C SER A 84 -18.36 -14.25 -5.73
N GLU A 85 -19.49 -14.96 -5.73
CA GLU A 85 -20.04 -15.65 -6.88
C GLU A 85 -20.64 -14.68 -7.92
N ALA A 86 -21.16 -13.55 -7.48
CA ALA A 86 -21.72 -12.50 -8.34
C ALA A 86 -20.65 -11.62 -9.01
N ALA A 87 -19.38 -11.73 -8.60
CA ALA A 87 -18.31 -10.87 -9.08
C ALA A 87 -17.98 -11.13 -10.56
N TYR A 88 -17.79 -10.04 -11.31
CA TYR A 88 -17.36 -10.06 -12.72
C TYR A 88 -16.37 -8.92 -12.99
N ILE A 89 -15.71 -8.96 -14.15
CA ILE A 89 -14.89 -7.85 -14.63
C ILE A 89 -15.75 -6.98 -15.54
N GLN A 90 -15.74 -5.67 -15.33
CA GLN A 90 -16.44 -4.71 -16.17
C GLN A 90 -15.45 -3.98 -17.07
N CYS A 91 -15.68 -4.03 -18.38
CA CYS A 91 -14.85 -3.28 -19.31
C CYS A 91 -15.00 -1.77 -19.08
N PRO A 92 -13.92 -1.00 -18.87
CA PRO A 92 -14.01 0.45 -18.64
C PRO A 92 -14.45 1.25 -19.86
N SER A 93 -14.32 0.69 -21.08
CA SER A 93 -14.66 1.37 -22.34
C SER A 93 -16.13 1.17 -22.73
N CYS A 94 -16.65 -0.06 -22.68
CA CYS A 94 -18.00 -0.37 -23.15
C CYS A 94 -18.96 -0.84 -22.04
N SER A 95 -18.50 -0.91 -20.79
CA SER A 95 -19.25 -1.45 -19.64
C SER A 95 -19.72 -2.89 -19.80
N GLY A 96 -19.24 -3.62 -20.80
CA GLY A 96 -19.55 -5.03 -21.03
C GLY A 96 -19.06 -5.89 -19.87
N ARG A 97 -19.90 -6.85 -19.44
CA ARG A 97 -19.56 -7.79 -18.37
C ARG A 97 -18.72 -8.92 -18.92
N ILE A 98 -17.59 -9.18 -18.28
CA ILE A 98 -16.66 -10.25 -18.61
C ILE A 98 -16.73 -11.26 -17.45
N MET A 99 -17.20 -12.46 -17.76
CA MET A 99 -17.42 -13.48 -16.75
C MET A 99 -16.10 -14.18 -16.36
N PRO A 100 -16.00 -14.69 -15.12
CA PRO A 100 -14.76 -15.32 -14.61
C PRO A 100 -14.21 -16.45 -15.49
N GLU A 101 -15.06 -17.18 -16.20
CA GLU A 101 -14.71 -18.31 -17.06
C GLU A 101 -13.88 -17.86 -18.28
N GLN A 102 -14.05 -16.61 -18.73
CA GLN A 102 -13.33 -16.04 -19.87
C GLN A 102 -11.87 -15.67 -19.55
N LYS A 103 -11.51 -15.64 -18.24
CA LYS A 103 -10.18 -15.24 -17.76
C LYS A 103 -9.04 -16.02 -18.43
N ARG A 104 -9.19 -17.34 -18.59
CA ARG A 104 -8.13 -18.17 -19.18
C ARG A 104 -7.87 -17.79 -20.65
N GLU A 105 -8.92 -17.59 -21.40
CA GLU A 105 -8.82 -17.15 -22.80
C GLU A 105 -8.20 -15.77 -22.90
N LEU A 106 -8.68 -14.81 -22.09
CA LEU A 106 -8.18 -13.44 -22.08
C LEU A 106 -6.73 -13.35 -21.65
N ASN A 107 -6.30 -14.17 -20.70
CA ASN A 107 -4.88 -14.30 -20.37
C ASN A 107 -4.06 -14.86 -21.52
N GLY A 108 -4.62 -15.76 -22.33
CA GLY A 108 -3.95 -16.27 -23.54
C GLY A 108 -3.79 -15.22 -24.64
N ARG A 109 -4.64 -14.20 -24.65
CA ARG A 109 -4.63 -13.08 -25.63
C ARG A 109 -4.04 -11.79 -25.04
N GLY A 110 -3.70 -11.78 -23.77
CA GLY A 110 -3.18 -10.62 -23.08
C GLY A 110 -1.80 -10.20 -23.56
N VAL A 111 -1.45 -8.94 -23.31
CA VAL A 111 -0.19 -8.36 -23.72
C VAL A 111 0.42 -7.51 -22.62
N TRP A 112 1.75 -7.49 -22.54
CA TRP A 112 2.49 -6.53 -21.75
C TRP A 112 2.73 -5.25 -22.54
N LEU A 113 2.31 -4.12 -21.97
CA LEU A 113 2.64 -2.79 -22.51
C LEU A 113 3.57 -2.06 -21.54
N ARG A 114 4.54 -1.36 -22.08
CA ARG A 114 5.44 -0.48 -21.32
C ARG A 114 4.76 0.84 -21.01
N ASP A 115 5.25 1.53 -20.00
CA ASP A 115 4.80 2.89 -19.71
C ASP A 115 5.00 3.79 -20.93
N GLY A 116 3.97 4.54 -21.36
CA GLY A 116 3.94 5.33 -22.57
C GLY A 116 3.63 4.57 -23.87
N GLU A 117 3.46 3.23 -23.81
CA GLU A 117 3.01 2.41 -24.92
C GLU A 117 1.49 2.20 -24.84
N SER A 118 0.82 2.23 -25.98
CA SER A 118 -0.60 1.98 -26.13
C SER A 118 -0.84 0.95 -27.22
N ILE A 119 -2.05 0.39 -27.26
CA ILE A 119 -2.45 -0.64 -28.23
C ILE A 119 -3.88 -0.37 -28.69
N ASN A 120 -4.12 -0.47 -29.99
CA ASN A 120 -5.45 -0.38 -30.58
C ASN A 120 -6.19 -1.72 -30.52
N ALA A 121 -7.49 -1.70 -30.77
CA ALA A 121 -8.33 -2.91 -30.81
C ALA A 121 -7.87 -3.93 -31.87
N ASP A 122 -7.21 -3.50 -32.94
CA ASP A 122 -6.60 -4.36 -33.98
C ASP A 122 -5.25 -4.98 -33.56
N GLY A 123 -4.75 -4.64 -32.36
CA GLY A 123 -3.47 -5.13 -31.85
C GLY A 123 -2.25 -4.30 -32.27
N SER A 124 -2.42 -3.25 -33.06
CA SER A 124 -1.33 -2.35 -33.45
C SER A 124 -0.89 -1.48 -32.26
N ARG A 125 0.44 -1.37 -32.04
CA ARG A 125 1.01 -0.63 -30.93
C ARG A 125 1.47 0.75 -31.36
N TYR A 126 1.33 1.74 -30.48
CA TYR A 126 1.75 3.12 -30.71
C TYR A 126 2.22 3.78 -29.41
N GLY A 127 2.68 5.04 -29.48
CA GLY A 127 3.19 5.81 -28.35
C GLY A 127 4.71 5.81 -28.23
N ASP A 128 5.23 6.43 -27.17
CA ASP A 128 6.67 6.51 -26.87
C ASP A 128 6.97 5.71 -25.60
N PRO A 129 7.35 4.43 -25.73
CA PRO A 129 7.55 3.55 -24.59
C PRO A 129 8.76 3.97 -23.76
N ARG A 130 8.56 4.01 -22.45
CA ARG A 130 9.62 4.30 -21.47
C ARG A 130 10.83 3.41 -21.70
N ARG A 131 11.99 4.04 -21.85
CA ARG A 131 13.28 3.36 -22.02
C ARG A 131 13.91 3.05 -20.66
N SER A 132 14.28 1.80 -20.44
CA SER A 132 15.03 1.37 -19.25
C SER A 132 15.88 0.14 -19.57
N ARG A 133 16.95 -0.05 -18.81
CA ARG A 133 17.76 -1.29 -18.81
C ARG A 133 17.12 -2.38 -17.93
N ILE A 134 16.06 -2.05 -17.18
CA ILE A 134 15.35 -2.97 -16.31
C ILE A 134 14.00 -3.22 -16.96
N ALA A 135 13.72 -4.47 -17.32
CA ALA A 135 12.36 -4.92 -17.64
C ALA A 135 11.62 -5.14 -16.32
N SER A 136 10.57 -4.38 -16.07
CA SER A 136 9.79 -4.48 -14.84
C SER A 136 8.32 -4.75 -15.15
N PHE A 137 7.73 -5.69 -14.40
CA PHE A 137 6.41 -6.23 -14.66
C PHE A 137 5.55 -6.12 -13.40
N TRP A 138 4.31 -5.68 -13.55
CA TRP A 138 3.35 -5.68 -12.45
C TRP A 138 1.97 -6.09 -12.96
N MET A 139 1.45 -7.16 -12.38
CA MET A 139 0.13 -7.71 -12.66
C MET A 139 -0.65 -7.80 -11.35
N GLU A 140 -1.93 -7.47 -11.40
CA GLU A 140 -2.82 -7.54 -10.25
C GLU A 140 -3.61 -8.85 -10.19
N GLY A 141 -4.18 -9.15 -9.03
CA GLY A 141 -4.89 -10.38 -8.72
C GLY A 141 -5.98 -10.81 -9.71
N PRO A 142 -6.80 -9.89 -10.28
CA PRO A 142 -7.81 -10.27 -11.25
C PRO A 142 -7.25 -11.01 -12.48
N ALA A 143 -6.02 -10.74 -12.89
CA ALA A 143 -5.34 -11.43 -13.99
C ALA A 143 -4.58 -12.70 -13.55
N ALA A 144 -4.29 -12.87 -12.26
CA ALA A 144 -3.48 -13.99 -11.76
C ALA A 144 -4.12 -15.35 -12.08
N ALA A 145 -3.37 -16.24 -12.75
CA ALA A 145 -3.92 -17.50 -13.31
C ALA A 145 -4.25 -18.56 -12.24
N TYR A 146 -3.60 -18.49 -11.07
CA TYR A 146 -3.67 -19.50 -10.01
C TYR A 146 -4.86 -19.35 -9.07
N GLN A 147 -5.65 -18.27 -9.16
CA GLN A 147 -6.86 -18.10 -8.36
C GLN A 147 -8.04 -17.62 -9.21
N THR A 148 -9.26 -17.98 -8.80
CA THR A 148 -10.49 -17.52 -9.45
C THR A 148 -10.84 -16.10 -8.97
N LEU A 149 -11.70 -15.40 -9.72
CA LEU A 149 -12.21 -14.09 -9.30
C LEU A 149 -13.05 -14.21 -8.02
N SER A 150 -13.87 -15.28 -7.91
CA SER A 150 -14.65 -15.56 -6.71
C SER A 150 -13.74 -15.77 -5.48
N GLN A 151 -12.68 -16.57 -5.57
CA GLN A 151 -11.73 -16.74 -4.48
C GLN A 151 -11.07 -15.42 -4.07
N LEU A 152 -10.70 -14.59 -5.03
CA LEU A 152 -10.06 -13.31 -4.80
C LEU A 152 -11.00 -12.35 -4.04
N VAL A 153 -12.26 -12.25 -4.48
CA VAL A 153 -13.28 -11.39 -3.86
C VAL A 153 -13.68 -11.93 -2.48
N TYR A 154 -13.88 -13.24 -2.33
CA TYR A 154 -14.21 -13.83 -1.04
C TYR A 154 -13.14 -13.54 0.03
N LYS A 155 -11.86 -13.73 -0.30
CA LYS A 155 -10.76 -13.42 0.62
C LYS A 155 -10.75 -11.95 1.03
N LEU A 156 -11.04 -11.03 0.10
CA LEU A 156 -11.12 -9.62 0.41
C LEU A 156 -12.26 -9.32 1.39
N LEU A 157 -13.46 -9.82 1.11
CA LEU A 157 -14.64 -9.58 1.94
C LEU A 157 -14.49 -10.20 3.34
N ALA A 158 -13.93 -11.41 3.44
CA ALA A 158 -13.63 -12.06 4.71
C ALA A 158 -12.61 -11.25 5.54
N ALA A 159 -11.56 -10.73 4.89
CA ALA A 159 -10.56 -9.90 5.57
C ALA A 159 -11.10 -8.52 5.98
N GLU A 160 -12.00 -7.93 5.19
CA GLU A 160 -12.71 -6.69 5.55
C GLU A 160 -13.62 -6.91 6.76
N GLN A 161 -14.35 -8.02 6.81
CA GLN A 161 -15.22 -8.38 7.94
C GLN A 161 -14.41 -8.66 9.22
N GLU A 162 -13.27 -9.34 9.10
CA GLU A 162 -12.35 -9.54 10.22
C GLU A 162 -11.85 -8.21 10.77
N TYR A 163 -11.45 -7.29 9.88
CA TYR A 163 -11.05 -5.95 10.27
C TYR A 163 -12.16 -5.19 11.01
N GLU A 164 -13.39 -5.23 10.51
CA GLU A 164 -14.54 -4.57 11.14
C GLU A 164 -14.83 -5.13 12.55
N THR A 165 -14.59 -6.43 12.75
CA THR A 165 -14.85 -7.11 14.03
C THR A 165 -13.72 -6.90 15.04
N THR A 166 -12.46 -6.96 14.58
CA THR A 166 -11.28 -7.02 15.45
C THR A 166 -10.48 -5.72 15.50
N GLY A 167 -10.61 -4.86 14.47
CA GLY A 167 -9.77 -3.69 14.25
C GLY A 167 -8.36 -4.01 13.75
N SER A 168 -8.03 -5.30 13.52
CA SER A 168 -6.71 -5.72 13.02
C SER A 168 -6.62 -5.63 11.51
N GLU A 169 -5.62 -4.92 10.98
CA GLU A 169 -5.39 -4.78 9.54
C GLU A 169 -4.51 -5.90 8.94
N GLU A 170 -4.01 -6.85 9.73
CA GLU A 170 -3.00 -7.82 9.30
C GLU A 170 -3.49 -8.72 8.15
N THR A 171 -4.68 -9.31 8.30
CA THR A 171 -5.26 -10.18 7.27
C THR A 171 -5.60 -9.39 6.02
N LEU A 172 -6.21 -8.21 6.18
CA LEU A 172 -6.56 -7.33 5.07
C LEU A 172 -5.32 -6.88 4.30
N LYS A 173 -4.27 -6.47 5.00
CA LYS A 173 -2.98 -6.13 4.42
C LYS A 173 -2.36 -7.30 3.65
N THR A 174 -2.43 -8.50 4.21
CA THR A 174 -1.92 -9.71 3.56
C THR A 174 -2.65 -9.97 2.25
N VAL A 175 -3.98 -9.96 2.27
CA VAL A 175 -4.82 -10.18 1.07
C VAL A 175 -4.54 -9.13 0.00
N ILE A 176 -4.48 -7.86 0.36
CA ILE A 176 -4.19 -6.77 -0.59
C ILE A 176 -2.79 -6.95 -1.21
N ASN A 177 -1.77 -7.25 -0.39
CA ASN A 177 -0.40 -7.35 -0.88
C ASN A 177 -0.15 -8.62 -1.70
N THR A 178 -0.69 -9.77 -1.28
CA THR A 178 -0.35 -11.08 -1.88
C THR A 178 -1.35 -11.54 -2.91
N ASP A 179 -2.64 -11.42 -2.64
CA ASP A 179 -3.69 -11.90 -3.55
C ASP A 179 -4.06 -10.84 -4.59
N TRP A 180 -4.24 -9.59 -4.18
CA TRP A 180 -4.53 -8.49 -5.12
C TRP A 180 -3.27 -7.92 -5.79
N GLY A 181 -2.08 -8.16 -5.23
CA GLY A 181 -0.82 -7.66 -5.79
C GLY A 181 -0.67 -6.14 -5.70
N LEU A 182 -1.31 -5.52 -4.71
CA LEU A 182 -1.34 -4.07 -4.51
C LEU A 182 -0.57 -3.67 -3.25
N PRO A 183 0.06 -2.50 -3.22
CA PRO A 183 0.62 -1.96 -1.98
C PRO A 183 -0.50 -1.54 -1.04
N TYR A 184 -0.41 -1.95 0.23
CA TYR A 184 -1.39 -1.57 1.23
C TYR A 184 -1.21 -0.12 1.69
N LEU A 185 -2.32 0.59 1.79
CA LEU A 185 -2.38 1.90 2.42
C LEU A 185 -3.04 1.75 3.79
N PRO A 186 -2.29 1.87 4.91
CA PRO A 186 -2.85 1.72 6.25
C PRO A 186 -4.00 2.70 6.49
N ARG A 187 -5.09 2.21 7.07
CA ARG A 187 -6.30 3.03 7.32
C ARG A 187 -6.01 4.16 8.31
N ALA A 188 -5.15 3.94 9.29
CA ALA A 188 -4.66 5.00 10.17
C ALA A 188 -4.00 6.16 9.41
N SER A 189 -3.32 5.87 8.29
CA SER A 189 -2.76 6.91 7.42
C SER A 189 -3.84 7.66 6.62
N MET A 190 -4.98 7.03 6.36
CA MET A 190 -6.16 7.70 5.75
C MET A 190 -6.91 8.55 6.77
N GLU A 191 -6.93 8.13 8.03
CA GLU A 191 -7.56 8.85 9.13
C GLU A 191 -6.80 10.10 9.57
N GLN A 192 -5.51 10.21 9.25
CA GLN A 192 -4.77 11.46 9.46
C GLN A 192 -5.40 12.68 8.76
N ARG A 193 -6.29 12.48 7.79
CA ARG A 193 -7.12 13.55 7.23
C ARG A 193 -8.13 14.12 8.24
N LYS A 194 -8.35 13.45 9.38
CA LYS A 194 -9.20 13.93 10.48
C LYS A 194 -8.40 14.64 11.57
N SER A 195 -7.07 14.84 11.40
CA SER A 195 -6.24 15.53 12.40
C SER A 195 -6.76 16.95 12.70
N GLU A 196 -7.23 17.67 11.70
CA GLU A 196 -7.87 18.98 11.88
C GLU A 196 -9.10 18.94 12.80
N LEU A 197 -9.92 17.89 12.72
CA LEU A 197 -11.06 17.69 13.61
C LEU A 197 -10.62 17.29 15.03
N LEU A 198 -9.53 16.53 15.15
CA LEU A 198 -8.95 16.17 16.45
C LEU A 198 -8.31 17.39 17.11
N GLU A 199 -7.59 18.22 16.33
CA GLU A 199 -7.02 19.48 16.81
C GLU A 199 -8.10 20.47 17.27
N GLN A 200 -9.24 20.56 16.56
CA GLN A 200 -10.39 21.38 16.96
C GLN A 200 -11.06 20.88 18.24
N ARG A 201 -10.93 19.59 18.56
CA ARG A 201 -11.50 18.97 19.77
C ARG A 201 -10.47 18.84 20.90
N ALA A 202 -9.23 19.20 20.66
CA ALA A 202 -8.19 19.19 21.68
C ALA A 202 -8.54 20.20 22.78
N GLU A 203 -8.44 19.77 24.03
CA GLU A 203 -8.55 20.69 25.16
C GLU A 203 -7.39 21.69 25.13
N PRO A 204 -7.64 22.97 25.40
CA PRO A 204 -6.61 24.02 25.37
C PRO A 204 -5.71 23.95 26.62
N VAL A 205 -5.11 22.80 26.84
CA VAL A 205 -4.18 22.59 27.97
C VAL A 205 -2.78 23.06 27.53
N PRO A 206 -2.15 24.01 28.23
CA PRO A 206 -0.81 24.44 27.90
C PRO A 206 0.18 23.27 27.96
N SER A 207 1.14 23.22 27.03
CA SER A 207 2.22 22.23 27.06
C SER A 207 2.98 22.29 28.39
N ARG A 208 3.36 21.13 28.93
CA ARG A 208 4.07 20.96 30.21
C ARG A 208 3.29 21.42 31.44
N SER A 209 1.99 21.60 31.33
CA SER A 209 1.12 21.84 32.48
C SER A 209 0.40 20.53 32.83
N VAL A 210 0.18 20.34 34.12
CA VAL A 210 -0.56 19.17 34.64
C VAL A 210 -1.97 19.63 34.92
N PRO A 211 -2.99 19.12 34.17
CA PRO A 211 -4.39 19.50 34.40
C PRO A 211 -4.90 19.04 35.76
N ASP A 212 -5.89 19.76 36.27
CA ASP A 212 -6.63 19.31 37.43
C ASP A 212 -7.31 17.96 37.13
N GLY A 213 -7.22 17.00 38.06
CA GLY A 213 -7.73 15.64 37.86
C GLY A 213 -6.65 14.61 37.54
N VAL A 214 -5.43 15.03 37.26
CA VAL A 214 -4.28 14.08 37.14
C VAL A 214 -3.87 13.62 38.52
N ASN A 215 -3.93 12.30 38.75
CA ASN A 215 -3.54 11.68 40.05
C ASN A 215 -2.07 11.28 40.09
N PHE A 216 -1.52 10.88 38.91
CA PHE A 216 -0.11 10.51 38.81
C PHE A 216 0.39 10.68 37.36
N LEU A 217 1.71 10.79 37.25
CA LEU A 217 2.42 10.91 35.98
C LEU A 217 3.22 9.65 35.67
N VAL A 218 3.25 9.23 34.44
CA VAL A 218 4.11 8.16 33.93
C VAL A 218 4.94 8.69 32.78
N ALA A 219 6.27 8.54 32.88
CA ALA A 219 7.18 8.78 31.76
C ALA A 219 7.49 7.45 31.08
N THR A 220 7.18 7.35 29.79
CA THR A 220 7.58 6.24 28.93
C THR A 220 8.75 6.68 28.06
N VAL A 221 9.72 5.78 27.87
CA VAL A 221 10.92 6.05 27.08
C VAL A 221 11.04 4.99 26.00
N ASP A 222 11.07 5.45 24.75
CA ASP A 222 11.34 4.62 23.59
C ASP A 222 12.77 4.88 23.08
N VAL A 223 13.52 3.82 22.85
CA VAL A 223 14.92 3.88 22.40
C VAL A 223 14.97 3.72 20.89
N GLN A 224 15.24 4.82 20.18
CA GLN A 224 15.42 4.81 18.74
C GLN A 224 16.89 4.58 18.42
N ALA A 225 17.21 3.38 17.90
CA ALA A 225 18.55 3.04 17.42
C ALA A 225 18.79 3.52 15.99
N GLY A 226 20.07 3.61 15.55
CA GLY A 226 20.44 3.96 14.18
C GLY A 226 21.23 5.26 14.08
N ARG A 227 21.29 5.84 12.86
CA ARG A 227 22.13 7.01 12.54
C ARG A 227 21.76 8.28 13.34
N HIS A 228 20.50 8.37 13.79
CA HIS A 228 19.98 9.47 14.60
C HIS A 228 19.45 8.91 15.93
N ARG A 229 20.34 8.30 16.70
CA ARG A 229 20.01 7.77 18.03
C ARG A 229 19.37 8.83 18.91
N ARG A 230 18.28 8.46 19.58
CA ARG A 230 17.60 9.32 20.55
C ARG A 230 16.73 8.48 21.49
N PHE A 231 16.48 9.01 22.66
CA PHE A 231 15.36 8.57 23.47
C PHE A 231 14.17 9.49 23.19
N VAL A 232 13.02 8.89 22.90
CA VAL A 232 11.76 9.61 22.82
C VAL A 232 11.05 9.44 24.15
N VAL A 233 10.90 10.52 24.88
CA VAL A 233 10.24 10.52 26.19
C VAL A 233 8.84 11.10 26.02
N GLN A 234 7.83 10.38 26.56
CA GLN A 234 6.47 10.88 26.65
C GLN A 234 6.01 10.84 28.10
N VAL A 235 5.56 11.96 28.61
CA VAL A 235 4.96 12.08 29.94
C VAL A 235 3.45 12.09 29.80
N THR A 236 2.79 11.13 30.46
CA THR A 236 1.34 10.98 30.44
C THR A 236 0.79 11.10 31.84
N GLY A 237 -0.22 11.94 32.03
CA GLY A 237 -1.02 12.06 33.24
C GLY A 237 -2.20 11.09 33.20
N TYR A 238 -2.52 10.50 34.33
CA TYR A 238 -3.64 9.57 34.51
C TYR A 238 -4.59 10.06 35.57
N GLY A 239 -5.89 10.07 35.26
CA GLY A 239 -6.97 10.41 36.15
C GLY A 239 -7.65 9.17 36.75
N SER A 240 -8.61 9.39 37.66
CA SER A 240 -9.29 8.32 38.44
C SER A 240 -10.31 7.52 37.63
N ARG A 241 -10.80 8.06 36.51
CA ARG A 241 -11.81 7.43 35.62
C ARG A 241 -11.26 6.90 34.32
N GLY A 242 -9.92 6.73 34.22
CA GLY A 242 -9.26 6.29 33.01
C GLY A 242 -8.92 7.42 32.04
N GLU A 243 -9.08 8.67 32.45
CA GLU A 243 -8.64 9.83 31.65
C GLU A 243 -7.12 9.79 31.49
N ARG A 244 -6.66 10.27 30.33
CA ARG A 244 -5.25 10.36 29.98
C ARG A 244 -4.95 11.68 29.29
N TRP A 245 -3.91 12.35 29.74
CA TRP A 245 -3.42 13.60 29.14
C TRP A 245 -1.96 13.43 28.75
N ILE A 246 -1.59 13.80 27.52
CA ILE A 246 -0.19 13.92 27.14
C ILE A 246 0.32 15.26 27.66
N ILE A 247 1.13 15.20 28.71
CA ILE A 247 1.66 16.38 29.38
C ILE A 247 2.85 16.97 28.62
N ASP A 248 3.77 16.09 28.17
CA ASP A 248 4.95 16.50 27.40
C ASP A 248 5.46 15.35 26.53
N ARG A 249 6.10 15.71 25.42
CA ARG A 249 6.81 14.76 24.57
C ARG A 249 8.07 15.44 24.00
N TYR A 250 9.22 14.86 24.26
CA TYR A 250 10.51 15.41 23.84
C TYR A 250 11.52 14.32 23.49
N ASN A 251 12.59 14.72 22.79
CA ASN A 251 13.69 13.84 22.44
C ASN A 251 14.93 14.21 23.24
N ILE A 252 15.62 13.18 23.75
CA ILE A 252 16.95 13.31 24.34
C ILE A 252 17.94 12.78 23.30
N THR A 253 18.80 13.66 22.80
CA THR A 253 19.80 13.35 21.77
C THR A 253 21.23 13.42 22.28
N GLN A 254 21.42 13.91 23.51
CA GLN A 254 22.71 14.09 24.16
C GLN A 254 22.66 13.56 25.57
N SER A 255 23.78 12.98 26.07
CA SER A 255 23.92 12.60 27.47
C SER A 255 23.96 13.84 28.35
N LEU A 256 23.25 13.80 29.48
CA LEU A 256 23.36 14.82 30.51
C LEU A 256 24.64 14.66 31.39
N ARG A 257 25.35 13.52 31.26
CA ARG A 257 26.68 13.33 31.83
C ARG A 257 27.70 13.82 30.80
N GLY A 258 28.36 14.92 31.13
CA GLY A 258 29.63 15.26 30.53
C GLY A 258 30.67 14.19 30.83
N ASP A 259 31.61 13.96 29.93
CA ASP A 259 32.87 13.33 30.27
C ASP A 259 33.68 14.28 31.16
N SER A 260 34.84 13.81 31.65
CA SER A 260 35.73 14.58 32.53
C SER A 260 36.18 15.92 31.92
N ASP A 261 35.98 16.14 30.64
CA ASP A 261 36.38 17.32 29.88
C ASP A 261 35.20 18.26 29.55
N GLY A 262 33.97 17.96 30.02
CA GLY A 262 32.80 18.81 29.87
C GLY A 262 32.09 18.71 28.53
N GLU A 263 32.51 17.83 27.62
CA GLU A 263 31.79 17.55 26.39
C GLU A 263 30.61 16.58 26.62
N SER A 264 29.43 16.95 26.14
CA SER A 264 28.27 16.04 26.19
C SER A 264 28.40 14.95 25.11
N GLN A 265 28.43 13.70 25.53
CA GLN A 265 28.42 12.59 24.59
C GLN A 265 27.06 12.46 23.89
N ARG A 266 27.09 12.25 22.58
CA ARG A 266 25.90 11.88 21.83
C ARG A 266 25.47 10.46 22.20
N ILE A 267 24.20 10.29 22.47
CA ILE A 267 23.56 9.01 22.84
C ILE A 267 23.48 8.13 21.61
#